data_f11f30962601d0ae6a3bbe8211c1ff41
#
_entry.id   f11f30962601d0ae6a3bbe8211c1ff41
#
_cell.length_a   1.000
_cell.length_b   1.000
_cell.length_c   1.000
_cell.angle_alpha   90.00
_cell.angle_beta   90.00
_cell.angle_gamma   90.00
#
_symmetry.space_group_name_H-M   'P 1'
#
loop_
_entity.id
_entity.type
_entity.pdbx_description
1 polymer ?
#
loop_
_entity_poly.entity_id
_entity_poly.type
_entity_poly.pdbx_seq_one_letter_code
_entity_poly.pdbx_strand_id
1 'polypeptide(L)'
;DQHSIGFSWINNYWCNLLNEKAINGQHNGGRPIALAGMVILCLSLSLFWFLFPRYIHFGMQTRVMIQLSGTLSMMIAIFLFTNFHDAITYVASFIGLIAVVGTFIGLYKIKWFGLFRFGILNMLLVGLNNYLYYTKGMIIYLPVIQKITFVSFLLWICWINVGLYRKTERELML
;
A
#
# COMPACT_ATOMS: atom_id res chain seq x y z
N ASP A 1 -7.63 -20.33 8.38
CA ASP A 1 -8.38 -21.55 8.78
C ASP A 1 -7.45 -22.74 8.70
N GLN A 2 -7.23 -23.43 9.86
CA GLN A 2 -6.32 -24.59 9.95
C GLN A 2 -6.88 -25.84 9.25
N HIS A 3 -8.17 -25.85 8.97
CA HIS A 3 -8.87 -26.98 8.36
C HIS A 3 -9.16 -26.80 6.87
N SER A 4 -8.86 -25.61 6.30
CA SER A 4 -9.09 -25.37 4.89
C SER A 4 -8.03 -26.01 4.00
N ILE A 5 -8.48 -26.65 2.93
CA ILE A 5 -7.60 -27.11 1.86
C ILE A 5 -7.27 -25.89 0.98
N GLY A 6 -6.08 -25.34 1.14
CA GLY A 6 -5.62 -24.16 0.41
C GLY A 6 -5.92 -22.82 1.10
N PHE A 7 -5.83 -21.74 0.34
CA PHE A 7 -6.00 -20.37 0.84
C PHE A 7 -7.48 -19.99 0.97
N SER A 8 -7.90 -19.66 2.20
CA SER A 8 -9.26 -19.17 2.47
C SER A 8 -9.33 -17.64 2.30
N TRP A 9 -10.07 -17.17 1.30
CA TRP A 9 -10.24 -15.74 1.02
C TRP A 9 -10.92 -14.97 2.17
N ILE A 10 -11.74 -15.63 2.95
CA ILE A 10 -12.47 -15.01 4.07
C ILE A 10 -11.62 -15.00 5.33
N ASN A 11 -10.90 -16.09 5.62
CA ASN A 11 -10.27 -16.29 6.91
C ASN A 11 -8.75 -16.02 6.92
N ASN A 12 -8.07 -16.06 5.75
CA ASN A 12 -6.62 -15.89 5.70
C ASN A 12 -6.24 -14.48 5.28
N TYR A 13 -5.20 -13.94 5.92
CA TYR A 13 -4.55 -12.69 5.51
C TYR A 13 -3.69 -12.90 4.26
N TRP A 14 -3.51 -11.88 3.45
CA TRP A 14 -2.57 -11.97 2.33
C TRP A 14 -1.12 -12.15 2.78
N CYS A 15 -0.73 -11.55 3.91
CA CYS A 15 0.60 -11.75 4.47
C CYS A 15 0.89 -13.21 4.85
N ASN A 16 -0.13 -14.04 5.09
CA ASN A 16 0.08 -15.48 5.34
C ASN A 16 0.71 -16.20 4.14
N LEU A 17 0.55 -15.66 2.92
CA LEU A 17 1.20 -16.18 1.72
C LEU A 17 2.73 -15.98 1.71
N LEU A 18 3.24 -15.06 2.54
CA LEU A 18 4.68 -14.79 2.67
C LEU A 18 5.38 -15.76 3.63
N ASN A 19 4.62 -16.52 4.44
CA ASN A 19 5.16 -17.45 5.41
C ASN A 19 5.66 -18.73 4.74
N GLU A 20 6.67 -19.38 5.33
CA GLU A 20 7.22 -20.67 4.85
C GLU A 20 6.23 -21.80 4.98
N LYS A 21 5.47 -21.79 6.06
CA LYS A 21 4.42 -22.76 6.32
C LYS A 21 3.06 -22.09 6.22
N ALA A 22 2.12 -22.75 5.59
CA ALA A 22 0.72 -22.38 5.60
C ALA A 22 0.15 -22.54 7.03
N ILE A 23 -1.04 -21.98 7.29
CA ILE A 23 -1.68 -22.03 8.61
C ILE A 23 -1.96 -23.48 9.07
N ASN A 24 -2.15 -24.40 8.12
CA ASN A 24 -2.30 -25.85 8.38
C ASN A 24 -0.97 -26.58 8.63
N GLY A 25 0.17 -25.88 8.72
CA GLY A 25 1.49 -26.43 8.95
C GLY A 25 2.20 -27.03 7.73
N GLN A 26 1.53 -27.13 6.57
CA GLN A 26 2.11 -27.64 5.33
C GLN A 26 3.04 -26.61 4.68
N HIS A 27 3.92 -27.08 3.79
CA HIS A 27 4.77 -26.18 2.99
C HIS A 27 3.94 -25.26 2.10
N ASN A 28 4.24 -23.97 2.12
CA ASN A 28 3.52 -22.97 1.32
C ASN A 28 4.13 -22.85 -0.08
N GLY A 29 3.64 -23.63 -1.03
CA GLY A 29 4.08 -23.58 -2.43
C GLY A 29 3.79 -22.26 -3.14
N GLY A 30 2.87 -21.44 -2.63
CA GLY A 30 2.54 -20.10 -3.18
C GLY A 30 3.54 -19.00 -2.78
N ARG A 31 4.39 -19.24 -1.77
CA ARG A 31 5.33 -18.25 -1.23
C ARG A 31 6.23 -17.59 -2.28
N PRO A 32 6.90 -18.31 -3.20
CA PRO A 32 7.78 -17.67 -4.18
C PRO A 32 7.03 -16.65 -5.06
N ILE A 33 5.81 -16.98 -5.47
CA ILE A 33 4.95 -16.09 -6.27
C ILE A 33 4.55 -14.86 -5.45
N ALA A 34 4.15 -15.06 -4.19
CA ALA A 34 3.79 -13.97 -3.28
C ALA A 34 4.97 -13.03 -3.00
N LEU A 35 6.18 -13.57 -2.80
CA LEU A 35 7.40 -12.78 -2.62
C LEU A 35 7.73 -11.96 -3.87
N ALA A 36 7.68 -12.58 -5.05
CA ALA A 36 7.89 -11.87 -6.32
C ALA A 36 6.87 -10.74 -6.50
N GLY A 37 5.59 -11.01 -6.25
CA GLY A 37 4.52 -10.01 -6.29
C GLY A 37 4.76 -8.86 -5.32
N MET A 38 5.19 -9.14 -4.09
CA MET A 38 5.52 -8.13 -3.08
C MET A 38 6.69 -7.24 -3.53
N VAL A 39 7.76 -7.82 -4.08
CA VAL A 39 8.91 -7.05 -4.57
C VAL A 39 8.49 -6.14 -5.72
N ILE A 40 7.75 -6.66 -6.70
CA ILE A 40 7.23 -5.87 -7.83
C ILE A 40 6.35 -4.72 -7.33
N LEU A 41 5.48 -4.99 -6.36
CA LEU A 41 4.62 -3.97 -5.76
C LEU A 41 5.44 -2.88 -5.06
N CYS A 42 6.41 -3.24 -4.22
CA CYS A 42 7.26 -2.29 -3.51
C CYS A 42 8.07 -1.43 -4.49
N LEU A 43 8.61 -2.01 -5.56
CA LEU A 43 9.31 -1.27 -6.61
C LEU A 43 8.38 -0.31 -7.35
N SER A 44 7.18 -0.75 -7.70
CA SER A 44 6.16 0.07 -8.39
C SER A 44 5.73 1.26 -7.53
N LEU A 45 5.48 1.05 -6.24
CA LEU A 45 5.13 2.13 -5.31
C LEU A 45 6.31 3.05 -5.02
N SER A 46 7.53 2.52 -4.95
CA SER A 46 8.75 3.34 -4.86
C SER A 46 8.87 4.29 -6.06
N LEU A 47 8.66 3.76 -7.26
CA LEU A 47 8.68 4.54 -8.49
C LEU A 47 7.58 5.61 -8.50
N PHE A 48 6.37 5.28 -8.03
CA PHE A 48 5.28 6.24 -7.90
C PHE A 48 5.70 7.43 -7.02
N TRP A 49 6.18 7.22 -5.80
CA TRP A 49 6.57 8.31 -4.91
C TRP A 49 7.85 9.04 -5.36
N PHE A 50 8.70 8.39 -6.13
CA PHE A 50 9.84 9.04 -6.75
C PHE A 50 9.43 10.00 -7.88
N LEU A 51 8.42 9.65 -8.68
CA LEU A 51 7.98 10.42 -9.83
C LEU A 51 6.88 11.44 -9.49
N PHE A 52 5.87 11.05 -8.70
CA PHE A 52 4.69 11.86 -8.37
C PHE A 52 5.02 13.31 -7.99
N PRO A 53 5.94 13.59 -7.03
CA PRO A 53 6.19 14.97 -6.62
C PRO A 53 6.92 15.81 -7.68
N ARG A 54 7.49 15.18 -8.71
CA ARG A 54 8.07 15.90 -9.86
C ARG A 54 6.96 16.44 -10.77
N TYR A 55 5.93 15.66 -11.03
CA TYR A 55 4.78 16.07 -11.85
C TYR A 55 3.91 17.14 -11.18
N ILE A 56 3.94 17.23 -9.85
CA ILE A 56 3.14 18.22 -9.09
C ILE A 56 3.86 19.56 -8.93
N HIS A 57 5.09 19.70 -9.37
CA HIS A 57 5.90 20.91 -9.22
C HIS A 57 5.99 21.39 -7.76
N PHE A 58 6.32 20.46 -6.84
CA PHE A 58 6.67 20.81 -5.47
C PHE A 58 8.03 21.50 -5.40
N GLY A 59 8.20 22.38 -4.41
CA GLY A 59 9.52 22.91 -4.07
C GLY A 59 10.50 21.79 -3.71
N MET A 60 11.81 22.05 -3.88
CA MET A 60 12.86 21.04 -3.76
C MET A 60 12.79 20.24 -2.46
N GLN A 61 12.60 20.91 -1.33
CA GLN A 61 12.55 20.25 -0.01
C GLN A 61 11.38 19.28 0.11
N THR A 62 10.15 19.74 -0.20
CA THR A 62 8.95 18.90 -0.16
C THR A 62 9.05 17.72 -1.12
N ARG A 63 9.60 17.95 -2.31
CA ARG A 63 9.83 16.90 -3.31
C ARG A 63 10.75 15.81 -2.75
N VAL A 64 11.89 16.20 -2.22
CA VAL A 64 12.88 15.27 -1.65
C VAL A 64 12.30 14.52 -0.45
N MET A 65 11.56 15.19 0.43
CA MET A 65 10.90 14.53 1.57
C MET A 65 9.95 13.43 1.12
N ILE A 66 9.07 13.71 0.15
CA ILE A 66 8.11 12.71 -0.37
C ILE A 66 8.85 11.56 -1.05
N GLN A 67 9.85 11.86 -1.88
CA GLN A 67 10.65 10.86 -2.57
C GLN A 67 11.36 9.92 -1.61
N LEU A 68 12.08 10.48 -0.64
CA LEU A 68 12.85 9.69 0.33
C LEU A 68 11.93 8.88 1.25
N SER A 69 10.89 9.51 1.83
CA SER A 69 9.99 8.80 2.75
C SER A 69 9.22 7.68 2.04
N GLY A 70 8.67 7.92 0.86
CA GLY A 70 7.94 6.91 0.12
C GLY A 70 8.84 5.75 -0.35
N THR A 71 10.00 6.05 -0.93
CA THR A 71 10.94 5.03 -1.39
C THR A 71 11.50 4.22 -0.22
N LEU A 72 11.93 4.88 0.86
CA LEU A 72 12.48 4.21 2.04
C LEU A 72 11.43 3.32 2.72
N SER A 73 10.19 3.80 2.85
CA SER A 73 9.07 3.00 3.37
C SER A 73 8.90 1.69 2.59
N MET A 74 8.92 1.75 1.26
CA MET A 74 8.77 0.57 0.41
C MET A 74 9.99 -0.35 0.45
N MET A 75 11.21 0.19 0.55
CA MET A 75 12.42 -0.61 0.74
C MET A 75 12.38 -1.39 2.05
N ILE A 76 11.89 -0.78 3.13
CA ILE A 76 11.68 -1.44 4.42
C ILE A 76 10.58 -2.50 4.29
N ALA A 77 9.47 -2.20 3.60
CA ALA A 77 8.36 -3.12 3.41
C ALA A 77 8.73 -4.41 2.64
N ILE A 78 9.80 -4.41 1.83
CA ILE A 78 10.30 -5.64 1.18
C ILE A 78 10.61 -6.73 2.21
N PHE A 79 11.01 -6.37 3.43
CA PHE A 79 11.35 -7.31 4.50
C PHE A 79 10.16 -7.84 5.30
N LEU A 80 8.91 -7.56 4.90
CA LEU A 80 7.69 -8.04 5.58
C LEU A 80 7.58 -9.58 5.66
N PHE A 81 8.36 -10.32 4.87
CA PHE A 81 8.42 -11.78 4.93
C PHE A 81 9.25 -12.34 6.10
N THR A 82 9.89 -11.46 6.87
CA THR A 82 10.73 -11.86 8.01
C THR A 82 9.92 -11.97 9.30
N ASN A 83 10.53 -12.56 10.34
CA ASN A 83 9.93 -12.68 11.68
C ASN A 83 9.67 -11.32 12.37
N PHE A 84 10.21 -10.23 11.83
CA PHE A 84 10.00 -8.85 12.32
C PHE A 84 8.83 -8.13 11.65
N HIS A 85 7.90 -8.88 11.07
CA HIS A 85 6.75 -8.37 10.29
C HIS A 85 6.07 -7.15 10.95
N ASP A 86 5.73 -7.23 12.24
CA ASP A 86 5.00 -6.15 12.92
C ASP A 86 5.86 -4.89 13.08
N ALA A 87 7.11 -5.04 13.50
CA ALA A 87 8.05 -3.92 13.63
C ALA A 87 8.29 -3.24 12.27
N ILE A 88 8.48 -4.03 11.21
CA ILE A 88 8.64 -3.55 9.84
C ILE A 88 7.39 -2.80 9.39
N THR A 89 6.20 -3.34 9.67
CA THR A 89 4.92 -2.69 9.35
C THR A 89 4.81 -1.32 10.02
N TYR A 90 5.13 -1.22 11.33
CA TYR A 90 5.07 0.06 12.05
C TYR A 90 6.05 1.08 11.49
N VAL A 91 7.32 0.69 11.29
CA VAL A 91 8.36 1.60 10.80
C VAL A 91 8.05 2.05 9.37
N ALA A 92 7.72 1.12 8.48
CA ALA A 92 7.35 1.45 7.10
C ALA A 92 6.11 2.35 7.04
N SER A 93 5.09 2.08 7.84
CA SER A 93 3.87 2.90 7.88
C SER A 93 4.14 4.30 8.40
N PHE A 94 4.94 4.45 9.46
CA PHE A 94 5.27 5.75 10.02
C PHE A 94 6.04 6.62 9.01
N ILE A 95 7.06 6.06 8.36
CA ILE A 95 7.83 6.77 7.33
C ILE A 95 6.95 7.05 6.10
N GLY A 96 6.16 6.06 5.67
CA GLY A 96 5.27 6.16 4.51
C GLY A 96 4.16 7.19 4.67
N LEU A 97 3.73 7.47 5.92
CA LEU A 97 2.70 8.48 6.20
C LEU A 97 3.10 9.86 5.66
N ILE A 98 4.39 10.22 5.72
CA ILE A 98 4.90 11.48 5.16
C ILE A 98 4.64 11.55 3.65
N ALA A 99 4.92 10.46 2.93
CA ALA A 99 4.68 10.38 1.48
C ALA A 99 3.19 10.42 1.14
N VAL A 100 2.35 9.74 1.95
CA VAL A 100 0.89 9.76 1.79
C VAL A 100 0.34 11.17 2.01
N VAL A 101 0.75 11.87 3.07
CA VAL A 101 0.36 13.27 3.33
C VAL A 101 0.82 14.17 2.17
N GLY A 102 2.05 13.99 1.69
CA GLY A 102 2.56 14.70 0.51
C GLY A 102 1.70 14.44 -0.73
N THR A 103 1.20 13.21 -0.91
CA THR A 103 0.28 12.86 -2.01
C THR A 103 -1.04 13.61 -1.87
N PHE A 104 -1.62 13.69 -0.67
CA PHE A 104 -2.84 14.49 -0.42
C PHE A 104 -2.64 15.96 -0.74
N ILE A 105 -1.53 16.56 -0.26
CA ILE A 105 -1.20 17.96 -0.56
C ILE A 105 -1.07 18.17 -2.08
N GLY A 106 -0.44 17.21 -2.78
CA GLY A 106 -0.29 17.25 -4.23
C GLY A 106 -1.63 17.20 -4.96
N LEU A 107 -2.50 16.26 -4.61
CA LEU A 107 -3.82 16.13 -5.21
C LEU A 107 -4.69 17.38 -4.97
N TYR A 108 -4.62 17.96 -3.77
CA TYR A 108 -5.30 19.22 -3.47
C TYR A 108 -4.76 20.38 -4.31
N LYS A 109 -3.43 20.51 -4.43
CA LYS A 109 -2.75 21.54 -5.22
C LYS A 109 -3.17 21.53 -6.69
N ILE A 110 -3.31 20.34 -7.30
CA ILE A 110 -3.74 20.20 -8.70
C ILE A 110 -5.26 20.11 -8.86
N LYS A 111 -6.02 20.34 -7.78
CA LYS A 111 -7.50 20.36 -7.74
C LYS A 111 -8.15 19.04 -8.15
N TRP A 112 -7.47 17.90 -7.94
CA TRP A 112 -8.03 16.57 -8.19
C TRP A 112 -8.84 16.08 -6.98
N PHE A 113 -9.91 16.82 -6.67
CA PHE A 113 -10.72 16.59 -5.47
C PHE A 113 -11.40 15.22 -5.41
N GLY A 114 -11.72 14.61 -6.56
CA GLY A 114 -12.26 13.25 -6.60
C GLY A 114 -11.27 12.24 -6.04
N LEU A 115 -10.00 12.27 -6.52
CA LEU A 115 -8.94 11.40 -6.03
C LEU A 115 -8.51 11.75 -4.61
N PHE A 116 -8.56 13.02 -4.21
CA PHE A 116 -8.34 13.43 -2.83
C PHE A 116 -9.38 12.79 -1.88
N ARG A 117 -10.67 12.85 -2.21
CA ARG A 117 -11.75 12.22 -1.42
C ARG A 117 -11.63 10.70 -1.40
N PHE A 118 -11.24 10.08 -2.52
CA PHE A 118 -10.98 8.65 -2.56
C PHE A 118 -9.79 8.24 -1.68
N GLY A 119 -8.75 9.08 -1.61
CA GLY A 119 -7.65 8.90 -0.65
C GLY A 119 -8.13 8.95 0.80
N ILE A 120 -9.03 9.90 1.16
CA ILE A 120 -9.63 9.97 2.51
C ILE A 120 -10.38 8.66 2.83
N LEU A 121 -11.14 8.12 1.88
CA LEU A 121 -11.80 6.82 2.07
C LEU A 121 -10.78 5.72 2.38
N ASN A 122 -9.63 5.70 1.70
CA ASN A 122 -8.55 4.74 2.00
C ASN A 122 -8.01 4.94 3.43
N MET A 123 -7.85 6.17 3.90
CA MET A 123 -7.43 6.41 5.29
C MET A 123 -8.46 5.93 6.31
N LEU A 124 -9.75 6.09 6.03
CA LEU A 124 -10.82 5.54 6.88
C LEU A 124 -10.80 4.01 6.89
N LEU A 125 -10.53 3.35 5.75
CA LEU A 125 -10.37 1.90 5.68
C LEU A 125 -9.14 1.43 6.47
N VAL A 126 -8.02 2.14 6.43
CA VAL A 126 -6.85 1.86 7.27
C VAL A 126 -7.20 2.01 8.76
N GLY A 127 -7.91 3.07 9.12
CA GLY A 127 -8.41 3.26 10.49
C GLY A 127 -9.32 2.11 10.94
N LEU A 128 -10.23 1.67 10.06
CA LEU A 128 -11.10 0.52 10.32
C LEU A 128 -10.30 -0.79 10.51
N ASN A 129 -9.26 -1.04 9.71
CA ASN A 129 -8.37 -2.19 9.91
C ASN A 129 -7.74 -2.17 11.30
N ASN A 130 -7.20 -1.03 11.73
CA ASN A 130 -6.62 -0.88 13.07
C ASN A 130 -7.68 -1.10 14.15
N TYR A 131 -8.86 -0.52 14.02
CA TYR A 131 -9.96 -0.70 14.96
C TYR A 131 -10.34 -2.17 15.12
N LEU A 132 -10.51 -2.91 14.00
CA LEU A 132 -10.84 -4.33 14.03
C LEU A 132 -9.73 -5.18 14.64
N TYR A 133 -8.47 -4.82 14.40
CA TYR A 133 -7.32 -5.53 14.94
C TYR A 133 -7.26 -5.45 16.47
N TYR A 134 -7.54 -4.29 17.04
CA TYR A 134 -7.48 -4.08 18.51
C TYR A 134 -8.80 -4.40 19.24
N THR A 135 -9.91 -4.64 18.53
CA THR A 135 -11.21 -4.92 19.16
C THR A 135 -11.43 -6.43 19.28
N LYS A 136 -11.48 -6.93 20.50
CA LYS A 136 -11.77 -8.36 20.77
C LYS A 136 -13.11 -8.77 20.12
N GLY A 137 -13.11 -9.90 19.41
CA GLY A 137 -14.30 -10.44 18.73
C GLY A 137 -14.52 -9.92 17.30
N MET A 138 -13.93 -8.78 16.91
CA MET A 138 -14.08 -8.24 15.54
C MET A 138 -12.95 -8.64 14.60
N ILE A 139 -11.89 -9.26 15.11
CA ILE A 139 -10.71 -9.67 14.34
C ILE A 139 -11.06 -10.64 13.19
N ILE A 140 -12.17 -11.35 13.28
CA ILE A 140 -12.66 -12.28 12.25
C ILE A 140 -12.98 -11.57 10.91
N TYR A 141 -13.35 -10.29 10.95
CA TYR A 141 -13.64 -9.49 9.77
C TYR A 141 -12.39 -8.87 9.13
N LEU A 142 -11.29 -8.81 9.88
CA LEU A 142 -10.07 -8.13 9.47
C LEU A 142 -9.47 -8.69 8.16
N PRO A 143 -9.42 -10.02 7.89
CA PRO A 143 -8.85 -10.54 6.65
C PRO A 143 -9.57 -10.04 5.40
N VAL A 144 -10.89 -9.84 5.47
CA VAL A 144 -11.70 -9.33 4.35
C VAL A 144 -11.48 -7.83 4.18
N ILE A 145 -11.59 -7.06 5.26
CA ILE A 145 -11.41 -5.60 5.24
C ILE A 145 -9.99 -5.23 4.82
N GLN A 146 -8.97 -5.97 5.26
CA GLN A 146 -7.59 -5.79 4.83
C GLN A 146 -7.44 -5.91 3.29
N LYS A 147 -8.07 -6.91 2.68
CA LYS A 147 -8.03 -7.11 1.22
C LYS A 147 -8.74 -5.97 0.48
N ILE A 148 -9.91 -5.56 0.97
CA ILE A 148 -10.66 -4.43 0.39
C ILE A 148 -9.82 -3.16 0.47
N THR A 149 -9.20 -2.88 1.62
CA THR A 149 -8.33 -1.72 1.82
C THR A 149 -7.16 -1.73 0.84
N PHE A 150 -6.51 -2.88 0.70
CA PHE A 150 -5.35 -3.04 -0.17
C PHE A 150 -5.71 -2.82 -1.66
N VAL A 151 -6.78 -3.46 -2.14
CA VAL A 151 -7.28 -3.29 -3.52
C VAL A 151 -7.70 -1.83 -3.76
N SER A 152 -8.44 -1.23 -2.82
CA SER A 152 -8.87 0.16 -2.89
C SER A 152 -7.67 1.12 -2.98
N PHE A 153 -6.63 0.90 -2.17
CA PHE A 153 -5.40 1.70 -2.21
C PHE A 153 -4.66 1.56 -3.55
N LEU A 154 -4.54 0.35 -4.07
CA LEU A 154 -3.91 0.13 -5.38
C LEU A 154 -4.68 0.80 -6.52
N LEU A 155 -6.01 0.72 -6.52
CA LEU A 155 -6.86 1.41 -7.48
C LEU A 155 -6.67 2.93 -7.40
N TRP A 156 -6.56 3.48 -6.19
CA TRP A 156 -6.29 4.90 -5.99
C TRP A 156 -4.97 5.33 -6.61
N ILE A 157 -3.88 4.59 -6.34
CA ILE A 157 -2.55 4.86 -6.94
C ILE A 157 -2.59 4.71 -8.46
N CYS A 158 -3.25 3.66 -8.99
CA CYS A 158 -3.40 3.47 -10.43
C CYS A 158 -4.13 4.65 -11.09
N TRP A 159 -5.22 5.15 -10.50
CA TRP A 159 -5.96 6.29 -11.06
C TRP A 159 -5.16 7.59 -11.01
N ILE A 160 -4.37 7.81 -9.97
CA ILE A 160 -3.43 8.94 -9.93
C ILE A 160 -2.44 8.84 -11.09
N ASN A 161 -1.81 7.67 -11.29
CA ASN A 161 -0.84 7.46 -12.38
C ASN A 161 -1.46 7.68 -13.76
N VAL A 162 -2.64 7.11 -14.03
CA VAL A 162 -3.36 7.31 -15.29
C VAL A 162 -3.70 8.78 -15.51
N GLY A 163 -4.13 9.49 -14.47
CA GLY A 163 -4.40 10.92 -14.53
C GLY A 163 -3.17 11.74 -14.87
N LEU A 164 -2.02 11.45 -14.22
CA LEU A 164 -0.75 12.12 -14.50
C LEU A 164 -0.28 11.87 -15.92
N TYR A 165 -0.33 10.62 -16.37
CA TYR A 165 0.04 10.25 -17.75
C TYR A 165 -0.77 11.04 -18.77
N ARG A 166 -2.11 11.05 -18.67
CA ARG A 166 -2.99 11.80 -19.56
C ARG A 166 -2.74 13.31 -19.52
N LYS A 167 -2.38 13.86 -18.37
CA LYS A 167 -2.04 15.28 -18.24
C LYS A 167 -0.76 15.59 -19.01
N THR A 168 0.28 14.78 -18.82
CA THR A 168 1.57 14.96 -19.51
C THR A 168 1.43 14.82 -21.02
N GLU A 169 0.66 13.85 -21.54
CA GLU A 169 0.39 13.73 -22.96
C GLU A 169 -0.24 15.00 -23.56
N ARG A 170 -1.21 15.60 -22.86
CA ARG A 170 -1.85 16.85 -23.32
C ARG A 170 -0.88 18.03 -23.35
N GLU A 171 0.02 18.12 -22.37
CA GLU A 171 1.04 19.18 -22.30
C GLU A 171 2.10 19.04 -23.40
N LEU A 172 2.33 17.84 -23.94
CA LEU A 172 3.26 17.58 -25.05
C LEU A 172 2.64 17.83 -26.44
N MET A 173 1.30 17.85 -26.53
CA MET A 173 0.57 18.07 -27.79
C MET A 173 0.22 19.55 -28.05
N LEU A 174 0.49 20.44 -27.12
CA LEU A 174 0.30 21.90 -27.18
C LEU A 174 1.62 22.63 -27.42
#